data_509e426322bb5faf9ce677adfc84a494
#
_entry.id   509e426322bb5faf9ce677adfc84a494
#
_cell.length_a   1.000
_cell.length_b   1.000
_cell.length_c   1.000
_cell.angle_alpha   90.00
_cell.angle_beta   90.00
_cell.angle_gamma   90.00
#
_symmetry.space_group_name_H-M   'P 1'
#
loop_
_entity.id
_entity.type
_entity.pdbx_description
1 polymer ?
#
loop_
_entity_poly.entity_id
_entity_poly.type
_entity_poly.pdbx_seq_one_letter_code
_entity_poly.pdbx_strand_id
1 'polypeptide(L)'
;MATYTDYDYKGYHIRHFSHDTESAELVWHRDRKDRDITPIGKTDWQIQFDNELPRPIDDCIFIKEGVWHRVIKGSGCLKILIDENW
;
A
#
# COMPACT_ATOMS: atom_id res chain seq x y z
N MET A 1 1.77 16.12 -9.36
CA MET A 1 0.94 15.78 -8.19
C MET A 1 1.39 14.44 -7.62
N ALA A 2 1.50 14.33 -6.32
CA ALA A 2 1.93 13.07 -5.70
C ALA A 2 0.80 12.03 -5.74
N THR A 3 1.18 10.76 -5.96
CA THR A 3 0.24 9.64 -5.95
C THR A 3 -0.38 9.44 -4.57
N TYR A 4 0.38 9.77 -3.54
CA TYR A 4 -0.04 9.59 -2.15
C TYR A 4 0.63 10.66 -1.27
N THR A 5 0.16 10.77 -0.04
CA THR A 5 0.75 11.62 0.99
C THR A 5 1.26 10.74 2.12
N ASP A 6 2.51 10.96 2.53
CA ASP A 6 3.10 10.25 3.66
C ASP A 6 3.27 11.18 4.84
N TYR A 7 3.09 10.65 6.04
CA TYR A 7 3.47 11.33 7.26
C TYR A 7 3.89 10.32 8.33
N ASP A 8 4.79 10.74 9.20
CA ASP A 8 5.32 9.89 10.25
C ASP A 8 4.46 9.96 11.50
N TYR A 9 4.31 8.82 12.17
CA TYR A 9 3.59 8.73 13.43
C TYR A 9 4.26 7.68 14.31
N LYS A 10 4.92 8.13 15.37
CA LYS A 10 5.57 7.25 16.37
C LYS A 10 6.46 6.18 15.76
N GLY A 11 7.28 6.55 14.79
CA GLY A 11 8.22 5.64 14.14
C GLY A 11 7.66 4.82 12.99
N TYR A 12 6.36 4.98 12.69
CA TYR A 12 5.72 4.36 11.55
C TYR A 12 5.48 5.40 10.46
N HIS A 13 5.28 4.94 9.23
CA HIS A 13 4.79 5.78 8.15
C HIS A 13 3.31 5.53 7.97
N ILE A 14 2.54 6.59 7.84
CA ILE A 14 1.15 6.48 7.42
C ILE A 14 1.07 7.02 6.01
N ARG A 15 0.58 6.19 5.09
CA ARG A 15 0.44 6.54 3.69
C ARG A 15 -1.03 6.67 3.34
N HIS A 16 -1.39 7.81 2.79
CA HIS A 16 -2.77 8.10 2.41
C HIS A 16 -2.89 8.25 0.90
N PHE A 17 -3.74 7.41 0.31
CA PHE A 17 -4.14 7.51 -1.08
C PHE A 17 -5.53 8.13 -1.12
N SER A 18 -5.66 9.26 -1.79
CA SER A 18 -6.93 9.95 -1.93
C SER A 18 -7.89 9.17 -2.82
N HIS A 19 -9.20 9.41 -2.67
CA HIS A 19 -10.22 8.79 -3.50
C HIS A 19 -10.10 9.16 -4.98
N ASP A 20 -9.41 10.26 -5.30
CA ASP A 20 -9.20 10.70 -6.69
C ASP A 20 -7.82 10.32 -7.25
N THR A 21 -7.08 9.45 -6.55
CA THR A 21 -5.83 8.90 -7.07
C THR A 21 -6.09 8.21 -8.41
N GLU A 22 -5.27 8.55 -9.41
CA GLU A 22 -5.39 7.96 -10.74
C GLU A 22 -4.84 6.53 -10.75
N SER A 23 -5.63 5.59 -11.26
CA SER A 23 -5.19 4.19 -11.35
C SER A 23 -3.89 4.02 -12.12
N ALA A 24 -3.67 4.85 -13.14
CA ALA A 24 -2.45 4.81 -13.94
C ALA A 24 -1.18 5.15 -13.16
N GLU A 25 -1.31 5.79 -12.00
CA GLU A 25 -0.17 6.12 -11.14
C GLU A 25 0.20 4.97 -10.20
N LEU A 26 -0.68 3.97 -10.06
CA LEU A 26 -0.47 2.83 -9.18
C LEU A 26 0.26 1.72 -9.94
N VAL A 27 1.55 1.94 -10.13
CA VAL A 27 2.38 1.09 -10.99
C VAL A 27 3.02 -0.05 -10.23
N TRP A 28 3.42 -1.08 -10.96
CA TRP A 28 4.24 -2.16 -10.42
C TRP A 28 5.56 -1.59 -9.92
N HIS A 29 5.94 -1.96 -8.70
CA HIS A 29 7.20 -1.53 -8.09
C HIS A 29 7.68 -2.58 -7.10
N ARG A 30 8.89 -2.39 -6.62
CA ARG A 30 9.49 -3.21 -5.56
C ARG A 30 10.18 -2.30 -4.56
N ASP A 31 10.24 -2.76 -3.32
CA ASP A 31 10.84 -2.00 -2.23
C ASP A 31 12.23 -2.54 -1.90
N ARG A 32 13.04 -1.71 -1.27
CA ARG A 32 14.40 -2.06 -0.89
C ARG A 32 14.50 -2.64 0.51
N LYS A 33 13.38 -2.75 1.22
CA LYS A 33 13.29 -3.25 2.59
C LYS A 33 12.02 -4.05 2.75
N ASP A 34 12.05 -4.99 3.69
CA ASP A 34 10.83 -5.67 4.11
C ASP A 34 9.87 -4.67 4.73
N ARG A 35 8.59 -4.84 4.47
CA ARG A 35 7.54 -4.00 5.03
C ARG A 35 6.38 -4.82 5.54
N ASP A 36 5.79 -4.36 6.63
CA ASP A 36 4.46 -4.77 7.04
C ASP A 36 3.52 -3.62 6.77
N ILE A 37 2.44 -3.86 6.08
CA ILE A 37 1.40 -2.85 5.86
C ILE A 37 0.11 -3.28 6.55
N THR A 38 -0.54 -2.34 7.21
CA THR A 38 -1.79 -2.59 7.92
C THR A 38 -2.79 -1.52 7.55
N PRO A 39 -3.99 -1.87 7.07
CA PRO A 39 -4.98 -0.86 6.74
C PRO A 39 -5.48 -0.16 7.99
N ILE A 40 -5.75 1.14 7.86
CA ILE A 40 -6.38 1.94 8.90
C ILE A 40 -7.84 2.13 8.49
N GLY A 41 -8.72 1.41 9.14
CA GLY A 41 -10.14 1.37 8.78
C GLY A 41 -10.42 0.38 7.67
N LYS A 42 -11.68 0.33 7.24
CA LYS A 42 -12.10 -0.58 6.18
C LYS A 42 -11.81 0.02 4.81
N THR A 43 -11.43 -0.84 3.87
CA THR A 43 -11.17 -0.45 2.50
C THR A 43 -11.53 -1.59 1.54
N ASP A 44 -11.89 -1.23 0.32
CA ASP A 44 -12.07 -2.18 -0.77
C ASP A 44 -10.89 -2.12 -1.77
N TRP A 45 -9.85 -1.38 -1.43
CA TRP A 45 -8.63 -1.40 -2.21
C TRP A 45 -7.97 -2.77 -2.09
N GLN A 46 -7.19 -3.14 -3.12
CA GLN A 46 -6.53 -4.43 -3.19
C GLN A 46 -5.03 -4.26 -3.39
N ILE A 47 -4.30 -5.34 -3.14
CA ILE A 47 -2.88 -5.44 -3.47
C ILE A 47 -2.68 -6.67 -4.35
N GLN A 48 -1.75 -6.57 -5.29
CA GLN A 48 -1.39 -7.68 -6.15
C GLN A 48 0.11 -7.86 -6.16
N PHE A 49 0.55 -9.07 -5.86
CA PHE A 49 1.94 -9.47 -6.01
C PHE A 49 2.16 -10.07 -7.39
N ASP A 50 3.42 -10.07 -7.84
CA ASP A 50 3.79 -10.64 -9.12
C ASP A 50 3.38 -12.12 -9.20
N ASN A 51 2.81 -12.52 -10.33
CA ASN A 51 2.31 -13.87 -10.57
C ASN A 51 1.20 -14.35 -9.62
N GLU A 52 0.50 -13.43 -8.98
CA GLU A 52 -0.62 -13.75 -8.09
C GLU A 52 -1.86 -12.96 -8.48
N LEU A 53 -3.01 -13.44 -8.05
CA LEU A 53 -4.25 -12.70 -8.19
C LEU A 53 -4.31 -11.57 -7.17
N PRO A 54 -5.02 -10.47 -7.47
CA PRO A 54 -5.25 -9.43 -6.48
C PRO A 54 -5.94 -9.98 -5.24
N ARG A 55 -5.60 -9.43 -4.09
CA ARG A 55 -6.23 -9.80 -2.82
C ARG A 55 -6.58 -8.55 -2.01
N PRO A 56 -7.58 -8.61 -1.12
CA PRO A 56 -7.98 -7.45 -0.33
C PRO A 56 -6.89 -7.03 0.65
N ILE A 57 -6.89 -5.73 0.96
CA ILE A 57 -6.06 -5.17 2.04
C ILE A 57 -6.96 -5.10 3.28
N ASP A 58 -7.19 -6.24 3.91
CA ASP A 58 -8.12 -6.35 5.04
C ASP A 58 -7.43 -6.72 6.36
N ASP A 59 -6.13 -6.96 6.32
CA ASP A 59 -5.32 -7.32 7.48
C ASP A 59 -3.86 -6.93 7.22
N CYS A 60 -3.00 -7.18 8.19
CA CYS A 60 -1.57 -6.94 8.03
C CYS A 60 -1.00 -7.82 6.91
N ILE A 61 -0.26 -7.19 6.00
CA ILE A 61 0.35 -7.89 4.86
C ILE A 61 1.84 -7.65 4.90
N PHE A 62 2.62 -8.74 4.87
CA PHE A 62 4.06 -8.67 4.77
C PHE A 62 4.47 -8.57 3.30
N ILE A 63 5.32 -7.58 2.99
CA ILE A 63 5.88 -7.39 1.66
C ILE A 63 7.39 -7.56 1.76
N LYS A 64 7.88 -8.68 1.25
CA LYS A 64 9.31 -8.97 1.27
C LYS A 64 10.06 -8.03 0.33
N GLU A 65 11.27 -7.64 0.74
CA GLU A 65 12.20 -6.87 -0.08
C GLU A 65 12.33 -7.46 -1.49
N GLY A 66 12.27 -6.61 -2.49
CA GLY A 66 12.49 -7.00 -3.88
C GLY A 66 11.32 -7.65 -4.59
N VAL A 67 10.22 -7.92 -3.89
CA VAL A 67 9.03 -8.52 -4.51
C VAL A 67 8.22 -7.45 -5.23
N TRP A 68 7.95 -7.68 -6.52
CA TRP A 68 7.14 -6.79 -7.34
C TRP A 68 5.69 -6.84 -6.90
N HIS A 69 5.09 -5.68 -6.73
CA HIS A 69 3.69 -5.57 -6.31
C HIS A 69 3.10 -4.24 -6.75
N ARG A 70 1.78 -4.15 -6.66
CA ARG A 70 1.06 -2.90 -6.90
C ARG A 70 -0.19 -2.84 -6.04
N VAL A 71 -0.67 -1.63 -5.80
CA VAL A 71 -1.96 -1.38 -5.17
C VAL A 71 -3.00 -1.19 -6.28
N ILE A 72 -4.19 -1.74 -6.07
CA ILE A 72 -5.30 -1.60 -7.01
C ILE A 72 -6.36 -0.73 -6.35
N LYS A 73 -6.74 0.33 -7.04
CA LYS A 73 -7.68 1.31 -6.51
C LYS A 73 -9.05 0.71 -6.30
N GLY A 74 -9.62 1.00 -5.13
CA GLY A 74 -11.02 0.72 -4.83
C GLY A 74 -11.85 2.00 -4.88
N SER A 75 -12.98 2.00 -4.20
CA SER A 75 -13.78 3.20 -3.97
C SER A 75 -13.26 3.91 -2.73
N GLY A 76 -13.40 5.21 -2.65
CA GLY A 76 -12.94 5.97 -1.49
C GLY A 76 -11.41 6.08 -1.40
N CYS A 77 -10.93 6.36 -0.22
CA CYS A 77 -9.50 6.52 0.05
C CYS A 77 -8.91 5.26 0.69
N LEU A 78 -7.57 5.18 0.69
CA LEU A 78 -6.85 4.12 1.39
C LEU A 78 -5.85 4.77 2.34
N LYS A 79 -5.88 4.35 3.61
CA LYS A 79 -4.84 4.68 4.57
C LYS A 79 -4.19 3.41 5.05
N ILE A 80 -2.87 3.37 5.01
CA ILE A 80 -2.11 2.22 5.50
C ILE A 80 -1.00 2.68 6.44
N LEU A 81 -0.79 1.87 7.47
CA LEU A 81 0.35 2.00 8.36
C LEU A 81 1.47 1.14 7.79
N ILE A 82 2.62 1.74 7.57
CA ILE A 82 3.79 1.03 7.02
C ILE A 82 4.85 0.91 8.10
N ASP A 83 5.23 -0.31 8.41
CA ASP A 83 6.33 -0.63 9.30
C ASP A 83 7.46 -1.24 8.46
N GLU A 84 8.58 -0.54 8.36
CA GLU A 84 9.73 -1.02 7.61
C GLU A 84 10.69 -1.73 8.57
N ASN A 85 10.94 -3.00 8.30
CA ASN A 85 11.87 -3.81 9.09
C ASN A 85 13.30 -3.61 8.57
N TRP A 86 14.19 -3.30 9.47
CA TRP A 86 15.60 -3.01 9.19
C TRP A 86 16.50 -4.21 9.41
#